data_5ad9b10076f5cba87c5e9fce43323302
#
_entry.id   5ad9b10076f5cba87c5e9fce43323302
#
_cell.length_a   1.000
_cell.length_b   1.000
_cell.length_c   1.000
_cell.angle_alpha   90.00
_cell.angle_beta   90.00
_cell.angle_gamma   90.00
#
_symmetry.space_group_name_H-M   'P 1'
#
loop_
_entity.id
_entity.type
_entity.pdbx_description
1 polymer ?
#
loop_
_entity_poly.entity_id
_entity_poly.type
_entity_poly.pdbx_seq_one_letter_code
_entity_poly.pdbx_strand_id
1 'polypeptide(L)'
;MNLKKIKIYISLMLITVLAACSSTGTPELSGLSPQAQAVTIKQYGGVYKVGNPYKIMGKWYYPAEDYDYSEVGMASWYGEDFHAKKTANGERYDMNTLTAAHRTLPLPSIVKVTNLDNGRSLVLRVNDRGPYAKERIIDISKRGAQLLGYQTKGITKVRVEIMAKESKALKAALLGQKVPDNVTIPVMQLPAANAEISYYVQAGSFSQKEYADNLSAKLSQFGKSRVSSALVGNVKFYRVRIGPFSHEEEAVVTLNKIRNYGVYDAKIIKE
;
A
#
# COMPACT_ATOMS: atom_id res chain seq x y z
N MET A 1 19.36 -60.99 55.58
CA MET A 1 19.23 -59.50 55.59
C MET A 1 19.20 -59.02 54.15
N ASN A 2 17.98 -58.66 53.68
CA ASN A 2 17.65 -58.51 52.26
C ASN A 2 18.02 -57.14 51.72
N LEU A 3 18.91 -57.04 50.70
CA LEU A 3 19.11 -55.85 49.92
C LEU A 3 18.14 -55.87 48.74
N LYS A 4 17.18 -54.96 48.78
CA LYS A 4 16.25 -54.71 47.67
C LYS A 4 16.97 -54.02 46.51
N LYS A 5 16.88 -54.61 45.31
CA LYS A 5 17.36 -54.10 44.06
C LYS A 5 16.45 -52.96 43.57
N ILE A 6 16.97 -51.75 43.47
CA ILE A 6 16.30 -50.62 42.85
C ILE A 6 16.57 -50.68 41.34
N LYS A 7 15.51 -50.89 40.53
CA LYS A 7 15.58 -50.78 39.06
C LYS A 7 15.39 -49.31 38.68
N ILE A 8 16.43 -48.72 38.13
CA ILE A 8 16.38 -47.39 37.54
C ILE A 8 15.88 -47.55 36.10
N TYR A 9 14.71 -47.04 35.79
CA TYR A 9 14.19 -46.88 34.43
C TYR A 9 14.78 -45.59 33.85
N ILE A 10 15.74 -45.72 32.93
CA ILE A 10 16.19 -44.62 32.11
C ILE A 10 15.16 -44.47 31.00
N SER A 11 14.33 -43.46 31.09
CA SER A 11 13.41 -43.04 30.03
C SER A 11 14.22 -42.26 29.00
N LEU A 12 14.42 -42.86 27.84
CA LEU A 12 15.10 -42.24 26.70
C LEU A 12 14.11 -41.26 26.05
N MET A 13 14.21 -39.98 26.40
CA MET A 13 13.42 -38.90 25.80
C MET A 13 14.01 -38.56 24.43
N LEU A 14 13.38 -39.05 23.38
CA LEU A 14 13.71 -38.78 22.00
C LEU A 14 13.36 -37.30 21.68
N ILE A 15 14.36 -36.43 21.72
CA ILE A 15 14.20 -35.02 21.29
C ILE A 15 14.18 -34.99 19.76
N THR A 16 12.99 -34.91 19.17
CA THR A 16 12.83 -34.59 17.75
C THR A 16 13.14 -33.12 17.55
N VAL A 17 14.32 -32.81 17.02
CA VAL A 17 14.66 -31.49 16.53
C VAL A 17 13.83 -31.26 15.26
N LEU A 18 12.74 -30.51 15.40
CA LEU A 18 12.05 -29.92 14.25
C LEU A 18 12.98 -28.87 13.64
N ALA A 19 13.61 -29.22 12.54
CA ALA A 19 14.32 -28.27 11.68
C ALA A 19 13.23 -27.32 11.11
N ALA A 20 13.10 -26.15 11.71
CA ALA A 20 12.35 -25.05 11.12
C ALA A 20 13.15 -24.54 9.93
N CYS A 21 12.77 -24.97 8.72
CA CYS A 21 13.21 -24.32 7.50
C CYS A 21 12.73 -22.86 7.57
N SER A 22 13.63 -21.94 7.88
CA SER A 22 13.41 -20.52 7.66
C SER A 22 13.37 -20.27 6.16
N SER A 23 12.19 -20.35 5.57
CA SER A 23 11.96 -19.80 4.25
C SER A 23 12.13 -18.27 4.37
N THR A 24 13.19 -17.74 3.78
CA THR A 24 13.32 -16.32 3.46
C THR A 24 12.33 -16.00 2.34
N GLY A 25 11.04 -16.14 2.65
CA GLY A 25 9.96 -15.69 1.79
C GLY A 25 9.86 -14.17 1.91
N THR A 26 9.96 -13.47 0.79
CA THR A 26 9.34 -12.15 0.63
C THR A 26 7.97 -12.18 1.32
N PRO A 27 7.57 -11.14 2.09
CA PRO A 27 6.27 -11.14 2.73
C PRO A 27 5.22 -11.32 1.64
N GLU A 28 4.62 -12.51 1.57
CA GLU A 28 3.44 -12.75 0.76
C GLU A 28 2.40 -11.74 1.26
N LEU A 29 1.97 -10.87 0.36
CA LEU A 29 0.80 -10.02 0.56
C LEU A 29 -0.37 -10.97 0.82
N SER A 30 -0.66 -11.22 2.09
CA SER A 30 -1.80 -12.04 2.50
C SER A 30 -3.08 -11.40 1.95
N GLY A 31 -3.66 -12.00 0.93
CA GLY A 31 -4.88 -11.52 0.30
C GLY A 31 -6.11 -11.86 1.14
N LEU A 32 -7.17 -11.05 1.07
CA LEU A 32 -8.49 -11.39 1.62
C LEU A 32 -9.25 -12.29 0.64
N SER A 33 -10.08 -13.19 1.17
CA SER A 33 -11.01 -13.91 0.32
C SER A 33 -11.99 -12.94 -0.36
N PRO A 34 -12.50 -13.26 -1.55
CA PRO A 34 -13.51 -12.42 -2.22
C PRO A 34 -14.73 -12.16 -1.35
N GLN A 35 -15.12 -13.12 -0.51
CA GLN A 35 -16.23 -13.00 0.45
C GLN A 35 -15.94 -11.94 1.51
N ALA A 36 -14.76 -11.95 2.10
CA ALA A 36 -14.37 -10.94 3.10
C ALA A 36 -14.38 -9.52 2.52
N GLN A 37 -13.89 -9.35 1.30
CA GLN A 37 -13.98 -8.06 0.60
C GLN A 37 -15.41 -7.66 0.27
N ALA A 38 -16.25 -8.61 -0.16
CA ALA A 38 -17.66 -8.33 -0.44
C ALA A 38 -18.43 -7.88 0.81
N VAL A 39 -18.15 -8.48 1.97
CA VAL A 39 -18.73 -8.06 3.26
C VAL A 39 -18.33 -6.60 3.55
N THR A 40 -17.07 -6.27 3.44
CA THR A 40 -16.57 -4.90 3.66
C THR A 40 -17.22 -3.91 2.70
N ILE A 41 -17.29 -4.22 1.40
CA ILE A 41 -17.91 -3.34 0.40
C ILE A 41 -19.38 -3.09 0.73
N LYS A 42 -20.14 -4.14 1.07
CA LYS A 42 -21.56 -4.03 1.44
C LYS A 42 -21.76 -3.22 2.73
N GLN A 43 -20.88 -3.39 3.72
CA GLN A 43 -20.90 -2.62 4.96
C GLN A 43 -20.78 -1.11 4.73
N TYR A 44 -20.02 -0.71 3.72
CA TYR A 44 -19.87 0.70 3.32
C TYR A 44 -20.87 1.14 2.24
N GLY A 45 -21.94 0.35 2.00
CA GLY A 45 -23.04 0.68 1.08
C GLY A 45 -22.73 0.41 -0.39
N GLY A 46 -21.65 -0.29 -0.69
CA GLY A 46 -21.25 -0.61 -2.05
C GLY A 46 -22.02 -1.79 -2.64
N VAL A 47 -22.33 -1.69 -3.93
CA VAL A 47 -22.97 -2.74 -4.71
C VAL A 47 -22.17 -3.05 -5.97
N TYR A 48 -22.39 -4.26 -6.53
CA TYR A 48 -21.90 -4.56 -7.88
C TYR A 48 -22.81 -3.91 -8.92
N LYS A 49 -22.23 -3.24 -9.90
CA LYS A 49 -22.93 -2.72 -11.07
C LYS A 49 -22.02 -2.55 -12.29
N VAL A 50 -22.55 -2.76 -13.47
CA VAL A 50 -21.92 -2.34 -14.73
C VAL A 50 -22.32 -0.88 -15.01
N GLY A 51 -23.59 -0.58 -14.90
CA GLY A 51 -24.18 0.72 -15.18
C GLY A 51 -24.65 0.82 -16.64
N ASN A 52 -25.55 1.79 -16.87
CA ASN A 52 -26.04 2.10 -18.21
C ASN A 52 -25.08 3.05 -18.94
N PRO A 53 -25.16 3.12 -20.28
CA PRO A 53 -24.49 4.18 -21.03
C PRO A 53 -24.84 5.55 -20.48
N TYR A 54 -23.86 6.43 -20.40
CA TYR A 54 -24.04 7.77 -19.87
C TYR A 54 -23.26 8.82 -20.67
N LYS A 55 -23.71 10.07 -20.64
CA LYS A 55 -23.13 11.17 -21.41
C LYS A 55 -22.59 12.25 -20.48
N ILE A 56 -21.33 12.60 -20.62
CA ILE A 56 -20.69 13.70 -19.88
C ILE A 56 -19.97 14.62 -20.89
N MET A 57 -20.19 15.91 -20.79
CA MET A 57 -19.56 16.92 -21.66
C MET A 57 -19.66 16.58 -23.16
N GLY A 58 -20.83 16.06 -23.59
CA GLY A 58 -21.08 15.69 -24.98
C GLY A 58 -20.57 14.34 -25.43
N LYS A 59 -19.70 13.66 -24.64
CA LYS A 59 -19.13 12.35 -24.96
C LYS A 59 -19.92 11.22 -24.27
N TRP A 60 -20.23 10.19 -25.05
CA TRP A 60 -20.84 8.95 -24.54
C TRP A 60 -19.81 8.00 -23.98
N TYR A 61 -20.16 7.32 -22.89
CA TYR A 61 -19.42 6.25 -22.26
C TYR A 61 -20.32 5.01 -22.14
N TYR A 62 -19.77 3.85 -22.47
CA TYR A 62 -20.49 2.58 -22.53
C TYR A 62 -19.84 1.59 -21.53
N PRO A 63 -20.29 1.55 -20.26
CA PRO A 63 -19.81 0.56 -19.31
C PRO A 63 -20.10 -0.85 -19.77
N ALA A 64 -19.12 -1.74 -19.66
CA ALA A 64 -19.22 -3.13 -20.04
C ALA A 64 -18.34 -4.02 -19.16
N GLU A 65 -18.65 -5.33 -19.12
CA GLU A 65 -17.79 -6.34 -18.51
C GLU A 65 -16.65 -6.67 -19.49
N ASP A 66 -15.62 -5.85 -19.47
CA ASP A 66 -14.40 -6.06 -20.25
C ASP A 66 -13.31 -6.64 -19.31
N TYR A 67 -13.17 -7.95 -19.34
CA TYR A 67 -12.20 -8.68 -18.53
C TYR A 67 -10.85 -8.87 -19.21
N ASP A 68 -10.68 -8.38 -20.42
CA ASP A 68 -9.41 -8.36 -21.17
C ASP A 68 -8.82 -6.94 -21.23
N TYR A 69 -9.42 -5.99 -20.47
CA TYR A 69 -9.02 -4.59 -20.47
C TYR A 69 -7.55 -4.41 -20.12
N SER A 70 -6.81 -3.79 -21.03
CA SER A 70 -5.44 -3.35 -20.86
C SER A 70 -5.21 -2.08 -21.69
N GLU A 71 -4.98 -0.95 -21.04
CA GLU A 71 -4.80 0.35 -21.70
C GLU A 71 -3.62 1.11 -21.11
N VAL A 72 -2.92 1.86 -21.98
CA VAL A 72 -1.88 2.82 -21.59
C VAL A 72 -2.41 4.22 -21.79
N GLY A 73 -2.35 5.04 -20.73
CA GLY A 73 -2.83 6.42 -20.78
C GLY A 73 -2.36 7.23 -19.59
N MET A 74 -2.94 8.41 -19.39
CA MET A 74 -2.60 9.27 -18.27
C MET A 74 -3.47 8.92 -17.04
N ALA A 75 -2.83 8.89 -15.87
CA ALA A 75 -3.49 8.86 -14.58
C ALA A 75 -3.38 10.22 -13.89
N SER A 76 -4.42 10.59 -13.15
CA SER A 76 -4.32 11.61 -12.11
C SER A 76 -4.80 11.04 -10.77
N TRP A 77 -4.95 11.88 -9.76
CA TRP A 77 -5.49 11.45 -8.47
C TRP A 77 -6.51 12.48 -7.96
N TYR A 78 -7.43 12.00 -7.14
CA TYR A 78 -8.48 12.81 -6.53
C TYR A 78 -8.34 12.81 -5.00
N GLY A 79 -8.46 13.98 -4.40
CA GLY A 79 -8.08 14.23 -3.02
C GLY A 79 -9.23 14.64 -2.12
N GLU A 80 -8.98 15.65 -1.30
CA GLU A 80 -9.81 16.05 -0.16
C GLU A 80 -11.22 16.49 -0.55
N ASP A 81 -11.38 17.15 -1.69
CA ASP A 81 -12.69 17.64 -2.17
C ASP A 81 -13.71 16.52 -2.41
N PHE A 82 -13.24 15.30 -2.62
CA PHE A 82 -14.07 14.12 -2.85
C PHE A 82 -14.21 13.24 -1.61
N HIS A 83 -13.42 13.48 -0.57
CA HIS A 83 -13.43 12.66 0.64
C HIS A 83 -14.81 12.58 1.27
N ALA A 84 -15.21 11.39 1.73
CA ALA A 84 -16.52 11.05 2.30
C ALA A 84 -17.73 11.20 1.35
N LYS A 85 -17.57 11.63 0.09
CA LYS A 85 -18.65 11.63 -0.90
C LYS A 85 -18.95 10.21 -1.39
N LYS A 86 -20.18 9.99 -1.85
CA LYS A 86 -20.58 8.70 -2.42
C LYS A 86 -19.94 8.48 -3.78
N THR A 87 -19.36 7.32 -3.97
CA THR A 87 -18.86 6.83 -5.26
C THR A 87 -19.98 6.27 -6.13
N ALA A 88 -19.69 6.01 -7.39
CA ALA A 88 -20.69 5.51 -8.34
C ALA A 88 -21.26 4.14 -7.98
N ASN A 89 -20.55 3.28 -7.24
CA ASN A 89 -21.08 2.01 -6.74
C ASN A 89 -21.78 2.11 -5.36
N GLY A 90 -21.82 3.31 -4.76
CA GLY A 90 -22.50 3.57 -3.49
C GLY A 90 -21.62 3.63 -2.26
N GLU A 91 -20.36 3.21 -2.34
CA GLU A 91 -19.41 3.35 -1.24
C GLU A 91 -19.14 4.82 -0.93
N ARG A 92 -18.56 5.10 0.24
CA ARG A 92 -17.96 6.40 0.54
C ARG A 92 -16.52 6.42 0.10
N TYR A 93 -16.13 7.46 -0.64
CA TYR A 93 -14.73 7.65 -1.02
C TYR A 93 -13.88 7.96 0.21
N ASP A 94 -12.81 7.20 0.39
CA ASP A 94 -11.75 7.49 1.35
C ASP A 94 -10.43 7.67 0.59
N MET A 95 -9.87 8.89 0.64
CA MET A 95 -8.63 9.24 -0.04
C MET A 95 -7.41 8.44 0.44
N ASN A 96 -7.51 7.80 1.62
CA ASN A 96 -6.45 6.98 2.21
C ASN A 96 -6.55 5.50 1.82
N THR A 97 -7.61 5.07 1.13
CA THR A 97 -7.76 3.70 0.63
C THR A 97 -7.20 3.54 -0.79
N LEU A 98 -6.96 2.29 -1.19
CA LEU A 98 -6.41 1.98 -2.51
C LEU A 98 -7.54 1.76 -3.52
N THR A 99 -8.19 2.85 -3.92
CA THR A 99 -9.30 2.85 -4.87
C THR A 99 -9.02 3.72 -6.09
N ALA A 100 -9.85 3.55 -7.11
CA ALA A 100 -9.76 4.32 -8.33
C ALA A 100 -11.13 4.55 -8.98
N ALA A 101 -11.19 5.55 -9.86
CA ALA A 101 -12.31 5.82 -10.74
C ALA A 101 -11.92 5.44 -12.19
N HIS A 102 -12.82 4.70 -12.87
CA HIS A 102 -12.67 4.32 -14.27
C HIS A 102 -13.98 4.53 -15.03
N ARG A 103 -13.85 4.88 -16.31
CA ARG A 103 -15.00 5.30 -17.13
C ARG A 103 -15.99 4.19 -17.41
N THR A 104 -15.51 2.97 -17.69
CA THR A 104 -16.34 1.91 -18.30
C THR A 104 -16.25 0.57 -17.60
N LEU A 105 -15.20 0.26 -16.83
CA LEU A 105 -15.07 -1.03 -16.15
C LEU A 105 -16.23 -1.29 -15.17
N PRO A 106 -16.60 -2.55 -14.89
CA PRO A 106 -17.55 -2.89 -13.84
C PRO A 106 -17.15 -2.34 -12.49
N LEU A 107 -18.10 -2.04 -11.63
CA LEU A 107 -17.85 -1.57 -10.28
C LEU A 107 -18.41 -2.56 -9.25
N PRO A 108 -17.57 -3.06 -8.33
CA PRO A 108 -16.12 -2.90 -8.32
C PRO A 108 -15.39 -3.84 -9.29
N SER A 109 -14.21 -3.41 -9.75
CA SER A 109 -13.22 -4.25 -10.45
C SER A 109 -11.88 -4.15 -9.76
N ILE A 110 -11.05 -5.17 -9.88
CA ILE A 110 -9.67 -5.19 -9.40
C ILE A 110 -8.76 -4.94 -10.61
N VAL A 111 -7.90 -3.95 -10.50
CA VAL A 111 -6.96 -3.58 -11.55
C VAL A 111 -5.53 -3.51 -11.01
N LYS A 112 -4.57 -3.90 -11.84
CA LYS A 112 -3.16 -3.59 -11.64
C LYS A 112 -2.83 -2.32 -12.40
N VAL A 113 -2.27 -1.35 -11.71
CA VAL A 113 -1.80 -0.09 -12.31
C VAL A 113 -0.29 -0.02 -12.18
N THR A 114 0.38 0.16 -13.31
CA THR A 114 1.85 0.32 -13.38
C THR A 114 2.18 1.74 -13.81
N ASN A 115 2.89 2.48 -12.99
CA ASN A 115 3.46 3.77 -13.36
C ASN A 115 4.66 3.53 -14.29
N LEU A 116 4.55 3.96 -15.54
CA LEU A 116 5.55 3.72 -16.58
C LEU A 116 6.78 4.65 -16.47
N ASP A 117 6.69 5.72 -15.68
CA ASP A 117 7.82 6.62 -15.45
C ASP A 117 8.83 6.03 -14.43
N ASN A 118 8.40 5.14 -13.53
CA ASN A 118 9.26 4.63 -12.46
C ASN A 118 9.14 3.11 -12.20
N GLY A 119 8.30 2.39 -12.96
CA GLY A 119 8.10 0.94 -12.89
C GLY A 119 7.30 0.45 -11.65
N ARG A 120 6.84 1.33 -10.75
CA ARG A 120 6.04 0.93 -9.60
C ARG A 120 4.67 0.44 -10.02
N SER A 121 4.24 -0.65 -9.42
CA SER A 121 2.91 -1.22 -9.67
C SER A 121 2.10 -1.30 -8.37
N LEU A 122 0.79 -1.17 -8.50
CA LEU A 122 -0.14 -1.26 -7.39
C LEU A 122 -1.44 -1.93 -7.85
N VAL A 123 -2.02 -2.75 -7.00
CA VAL A 123 -3.37 -3.28 -7.21
C VAL A 123 -4.37 -2.35 -6.56
N LEU A 124 -5.41 -1.98 -7.31
CA LEU A 124 -6.43 -1.02 -6.91
C LEU A 124 -7.83 -1.59 -7.15
N ARG A 125 -8.79 -1.16 -6.36
CA ARG A 125 -10.20 -1.44 -6.59
C ARG A 125 -10.88 -0.23 -7.25
N VAL A 126 -11.36 -0.44 -8.46
CA VAL A 126 -12.18 0.56 -9.16
C VAL A 126 -13.58 0.52 -8.55
N ASN A 127 -14.02 1.60 -7.93
CA ASN A 127 -15.34 1.72 -7.31
C ASN A 127 -16.11 2.99 -7.71
N ASP A 128 -15.53 3.81 -8.59
CA ASP A 128 -16.12 5.06 -9.03
C ASP A 128 -16.04 5.27 -10.55
N ARG A 129 -16.77 6.30 -11.06
CA ARG A 129 -16.78 6.71 -12.47
C ARG A 129 -15.96 7.98 -12.67
N GLY A 130 -15.24 8.02 -13.77
CA GLY A 130 -14.29 9.05 -14.19
C GLY A 130 -13.02 8.40 -14.74
N PRO A 131 -12.01 9.18 -15.11
CA PRO A 131 -12.01 10.64 -15.29
C PRO A 131 -12.73 11.10 -16.56
N TYR A 132 -13.16 12.36 -16.56
CA TYR A 132 -13.81 12.95 -17.72
C TYR A 132 -12.92 13.98 -18.47
N ALA A 133 -11.75 14.30 -17.92
CA ALA A 133 -10.77 15.11 -18.62
C ALA A 133 -10.11 14.33 -19.75
N LYS A 134 -9.66 15.07 -20.80
CA LYS A 134 -8.99 14.48 -21.95
C LYS A 134 -7.75 13.68 -21.54
N GLU A 135 -7.46 12.62 -22.29
CA GLU A 135 -6.25 11.77 -22.18
C GLU A 135 -6.11 10.97 -20.88
N ARG A 136 -6.89 11.27 -19.85
CA ARG A 136 -6.87 10.47 -18.62
C ARG A 136 -7.74 9.24 -18.75
N ILE A 137 -7.21 8.09 -18.31
CA ILE A 137 -7.92 6.80 -18.35
C ILE A 137 -8.36 6.36 -16.95
N ILE A 138 -7.66 6.82 -15.91
CA ILE A 138 -7.92 6.46 -14.51
C ILE A 138 -7.61 7.63 -13.58
N ASP A 139 -8.43 7.82 -12.55
CA ASP A 139 -8.11 8.67 -11.42
C ASP A 139 -7.93 7.79 -10.17
N ILE A 140 -6.81 7.96 -9.48
CA ILE A 140 -6.39 7.10 -8.37
C ILE A 140 -6.55 7.86 -7.07
N SER A 141 -6.82 7.18 -5.96
CA SER A 141 -6.87 7.82 -4.64
C SER A 141 -5.54 8.51 -4.28
N LYS A 142 -5.59 9.50 -3.40
CA LYS A 142 -4.38 10.20 -2.90
C LYS A 142 -3.32 9.19 -2.42
N ARG A 143 -3.72 8.17 -1.64
CA ARG A 143 -2.82 7.13 -1.14
C ARG A 143 -2.21 6.30 -2.25
N GLY A 144 -3.01 5.90 -3.24
CA GLY A 144 -2.51 5.18 -4.41
C GLY A 144 -1.46 5.98 -5.19
N ALA A 145 -1.71 7.27 -5.41
CA ALA A 145 -0.76 8.17 -6.08
C ALA A 145 0.57 8.33 -5.31
N GLN A 146 0.51 8.37 -3.97
CA GLN A 146 1.70 8.38 -3.12
C GLN A 146 2.55 7.12 -3.31
N LEU A 147 1.92 5.95 -3.26
CA LEU A 147 2.60 4.65 -3.39
C LEU A 147 3.16 4.44 -4.80
N LEU A 148 2.43 4.87 -5.83
CA LEU A 148 2.91 4.87 -7.22
C LEU A 148 3.96 5.95 -7.49
N GLY A 149 4.17 6.90 -6.56
CA GLY A 149 5.27 7.87 -6.61
C GLY A 149 5.05 9.06 -7.55
N TYR A 150 3.77 9.45 -7.80
CA TYR A 150 3.48 10.61 -8.66
C TYR A 150 2.56 11.67 -8.04
N GLN A 151 2.18 11.54 -6.75
CA GLN A 151 1.27 12.47 -6.09
C GLN A 151 1.70 13.94 -6.25
N THR A 152 2.98 14.25 -6.03
CA THR A 152 3.53 15.62 -6.17
C THR A 152 3.52 16.11 -7.62
N LYS A 153 3.73 15.22 -8.60
CA LYS A 153 3.68 15.54 -10.03
C LYS A 153 2.25 15.75 -10.52
N GLY A 154 1.26 15.19 -9.83
CA GLY A 154 -0.18 15.28 -10.13
C GLY A 154 -0.67 14.32 -11.20
N ILE A 155 0.11 14.08 -12.24
CA ILE A 155 -0.20 13.18 -13.36
C ILE A 155 0.99 12.31 -13.72
N THR A 156 0.75 11.12 -14.29
CA THR A 156 1.79 10.22 -14.79
C THR A 156 1.23 9.29 -15.86
N LYS A 157 2.10 8.74 -16.70
CA LYS A 157 1.72 7.73 -17.68
C LYS A 157 1.65 6.37 -17.01
N VAL A 158 0.53 5.67 -17.16
CA VAL A 158 0.31 4.35 -16.55
C VAL A 158 -0.13 3.32 -17.57
N ARG A 159 0.09 2.05 -17.23
CA ARG A 159 -0.66 0.92 -17.79
C ARG A 159 -1.68 0.48 -16.76
N VAL A 160 -2.92 0.27 -17.19
CA VAL A 160 -4.03 -0.25 -16.38
C VAL A 160 -4.46 -1.58 -16.97
N GLU A 161 -4.41 -2.62 -16.16
CA GLU A 161 -4.75 -4.00 -16.55
C GLU A 161 -5.79 -4.55 -15.59
N ILE A 162 -6.92 -5.05 -16.10
CA ILE A 162 -7.90 -5.70 -15.23
C ILE A 162 -7.36 -7.06 -14.75
N MET A 163 -7.55 -7.34 -13.47
CA MET A 163 -7.31 -8.65 -12.88
C MET A 163 -8.62 -9.46 -13.01
N ALA A 164 -8.77 -10.14 -14.13
CA ALA A 164 -10.04 -10.77 -14.53
C ALA A 164 -10.55 -11.79 -13.51
N LYS A 165 -9.65 -12.66 -13.02
CA LYS A 165 -9.96 -13.74 -12.06
C LYS A 165 -10.48 -13.15 -10.75
N GLU A 166 -9.79 -12.16 -10.20
CA GLU A 166 -10.10 -11.47 -8.96
C GLU A 166 -11.39 -10.65 -9.08
N SER A 167 -11.57 -9.94 -10.20
CA SER A 167 -12.76 -9.14 -10.47
C SER A 167 -14.02 -10.01 -10.60
N LYS A 168 -13.94 -11.14 -11.31
CA LYS A 168 -15.04 -12.10 -11.43
C LYS A 168 -15.39 -12.74 -10.08
N ALA A 169 -14.38 -13.09 -9.28
CA ALA A 169 -14.59 -13.66 -7.95
C ALA A 169 -15.25 -12.66 -7.00
N LEU A 170 -14.82 -11.38 -7.04
CA LEU A 170 -15.45 -10.31 -6.25
C LEU A 170 -16.89 -10.05 -6.68
N LYS A 171 -17.18 -10.05 -8.00
CA LYS A 171 -18.54 -9.98 -8.53
C LYS A 171 -19.40 -11.11 -7.98
N ALA A 172 -18.93 -12.37 -8.07
CA ALA A 172 -19.66 -13.54 -7.58
C ALA A 172 -19.98 -13.41 -6.08
N ALA A 173 -19.00 -13.01 -5.25
CA ALA A 173 -19.20 -12.82 -3.82
C ALA A 173 -20.21 -11.70 -3.51
N LEU A 174 -20.19 -10.58 -4.25
CA LEU A 174 -21.14 -9.48 -4.07
C LEU A 174 -22.55 -9.88 -4.46
N LEU A 175 -22.72 -10.71 -5.49
CA LEU A 175 -24.02 -11.20 -5.95
C LEU A 175 -24.51 -12.45 -5.19
N GLY A 176 -23.75 -12.96 -4.21
CA GLY A 176 -24.08 -14.18 -3.46
C GLY A 176 -23.99 -15.46 -4.31
N GLN A 177 -23.23 -15.43 -5.39
CA GLN A 177 -22.96 -16.57 -6.25
C GLN A 177 -21.78 -17.39 -5.75
N LYS A 178 -21.63 -18.63 -6.27
CA LYS A 178 -20.47 -19.47 -5.94
C LYS A 178 -19.18 -18.79 -6.39
N VAL A 179 -18.29 -18.55 -5.43
CA VAL A 179 -16.95 -18.02 -5.70
C VAL A 179 -16.01 -19.17 -6.04
N PRO A 180 -15.21 -19.08 -7.09
CA PRO A 180 -14.20 -20.08 -7.40
C PRO A 180 -13.24 -20.31 -6.23
N ASP A 181 -12.86 -21.56 -5.97
CA ASP A 181 -11.86 -21.91 -4.98
C ASP A 181 -10.49 -21.32 -5.36
N ASN A 182 -9.65 -21.05 -4.37
CA ASN A 182 -8.28 -20.53 -4.54
C ASN A 182 -8.15 -19.18 -5.26
N VAL A 183 -9.14 -18.31 -5.16
CA VAL A 183 -9.00 -16.91 -5.54
C VAL A 183 -8.78 -16.07 -4.30
N THR A 184 -7.62 -15.45 -4.23
CA THR A 184 -7.30 -14.45 -3.23
C THR A 184 -7.26 -13.09 -3.92
N ILE A 185 -8.07 -12.16 -3.48
CA ILE A 185 -7.97 -10.79 -3.95
C ILE A 185 -6.82 -10.17 -3.15
N PRO A 186 -5.78 -9.66 -3.82
CA PRO A 186 -4.69 -9.01 -3.11
C PRO A 186 -5.30 -7.98 -2.16
N VAL A 187 -4.99 -8.09 -0.88
CA VAL A 187 -5.43 -7.07 0.06
C VAL A 187 -4.78 -5.79 -0.41
N MET A 188 -5.62 -4.91 -0.83
CA MET A 188 -5.29 -3.51 -0.84
C MET A 188 -5.28 -3.09 0.63
N GLN A 189 -4.31 -3.63 1.36
CA GLN A 189 -4.03 -3.10 2.65
C GLN A 189 -3.60 -1.66 2.42
N LEU A 190 -4.43 -0.79 2.90
CA LEU A 190 -3.86 0.20 3.79
C LEU A 190 -2.84 -0.56 4.61
N PRO A 191 -1.57 -0.16 4.70
CA PRO A 191 -0.86 -0.44 5.91
C PRO A 191 -1.89 -0.17 6.97
N ALA A 192 -2.19 -1.16 7.84
CA ALA A 192 -3.32 -1.14 8.76
C ALA A 192 -3.56 0.30 9.19
N ALA A 193 -4.81 0.70 9.47
CA ALA A 193 -5.11 2.05 9.97
C ALA A 193 -4.25 2.44 11.20
N ASN A 194 -3.32 1.60 11.56
CA ASN A 194 -2.18 1.62 12.47
C ASN A 194 -0.81 1.38 11.79
N ALA A 195 -0.63 1.53 10.48
CA ALA A 195 0.65 2.04 10.02
C ALA A 195 0.61 3.51 10.45
N GLU A 196 0.92 3.71 11.70
CA GLU A 196 1.20 4.98 12.32
C GLU A 196 2.09 5.71 11.34
N ILE A 197 1.57 6.82 10.82
CA ILE A 197 2.39 7.73 10.04
C ILE A 197 3.61 7.96 10.91
N SER A 198 4.73 7.43 10.45
CA SER A 198 5.96 7.56 11.21
C SER A 198 6.66 8.82 10.77
N TYR A 199 6.90 9.69 11.72
CA TYR A 199 7.70 10.89 11.51
C TYR A 199 9.16 10.56 11.80
N TYR A 200 10.06 11.12 11.00
CA TYR A 200 11.50 11.01 11.22
C TYR A 200 12.14 12.38 11.12
N VAL A 201 13.19 12.60 11.87
CA VAL A 201 14.09 13.72 11.63
C VAL A 201 15.23 13.22 10.74
N GLN A 202 15.27 13.66 9.49
CA GLN A 202 16.41 13.42 8.61
C GLN A 202 17.49 14.47 8.90
N ALA A 203 18.59 14.03 9.49
CA ALA A 203 19.68 14.90 9.93
C ALA A 203 20.76 15.14 8.87
N GLY A 204 20.84 14.28 7.86
CA GLY A 204 21.80 14.46 6.77
C GLY A 204 21.68 13.40 5.67
N SER A 205 22.38 13.66 4.55
CA SER A 205 22.50 12.74 3.42
C SER A 205 23.92 12.85 2.87
N PHE A 206 24.66 11.74 2.80
CA PHE A 206 26.07 11.70 2.50
C PHE A 206 26.35 10.72 1.36
N SER A 207 27.32 11.01 0.50
CA SER A 207 27.80 10.10 -0.52
C SER A 207 28.69 8.97 0.06
N GLN A 208 29.31 9.21 1.22
CA GLN A 208 30.15 8.24 1.93
C GLN A 208 29.43 7.75 3.19
N LYS A 209 29.43 6.42 3.37
CA LYS A 209 28.75 5.76 4.50
C LYS A 209 29.33 6.17 5.85
N GLU A 210 30.63 6.32 5.91
CA GLU A 210 31.36 6.66 7.15
C GLU A 210 30.88 7.95 7.79
N TYR A 211 30.65 9.01 7.01
CA TYR A 211 30.11 10.29 7.52
C TYR A 211 28.69 10.12 8.05
N ALA A 212 27.88 9.29 7.39
CA ALA A 212 26.54 8.99 7.86
C ALA A 212 26.56 8.21 9.18
N ASP A 213 27.43 7.18 9.30
CA ASP A 213 27.58 6.37 10.51
C ASP A 213 28.08 7.24 11.68
N ASN A 214 29.07 8.10 11.44
CA ASN A 214 29.60 9.02 12.45
C ASN A 214 28.52 10.01 12.95
N LEU A 215 27.73 10.58 12.04
CA LEU A 215 26.61 11.46 12.44
C LEU A 215 25.54 10.67 13.19
N SER A 216 25.21 9.48 12.72
CA SER A 216 24.20 8.61 13.36
C SER A 216 24.59 8.25 14.80
N ALA A 217 25.87 7.91 15.03
CA ALA A 217 26.40 7.63 16.37
C ALA A 217 26.26 8.84 17.30
N LYS A 218 26.61 10.05 16.84
CA LYS A 218 26.50 11.30 17.62
C LYS A 218 25.05 11.64 17.96
N LEU A 219 24.11 11.36 17.06
CA LEU A 219 22.70 11.70 17.21
C LEU A 219 21.87 10.63 17.93
N SER A 220 22.44 9.46 18.23
CA SER A 220 21.76 8.37 18.96
C SER A 220 21.24 8.78 20.35
N GLN A 221 21.85 9.79 20.96
CA GLN A 221 21.39 10.38 22.23
C GLN A 221 20.02 11.08 22.14
N PHE A 222 19.58 11.47 20.94
CA PHE A 222 18.29 12.15 20.71
C PHE A 222 17.16 11.19 20.31
N GLY A 223 17.46 9.91 20.15
CA GLY A 223 16.50 8.87 19.77
C GLY A 223 17.12 7.79 18.91
N LYS A 224 16.28 6.84 18.46
CA LYS A 224 16.74 5.73 17.62
C LYS A 224 17.23 6.25 16.28
N SER A 225 18.55 6.29 16.11
CA SER A 225 19.19 6.72 14.86
C SER A 225 19.43 5.56 13.91
N ARG A 226 19.20 5.77 12.62
CA ARG A 226 19.42 4.78 11.55
C ARG A 226 20.08 5.42 10.34
N VAL A 227 20.95 4.65 9.69
CA VAL A 227 21.49 4.97 8.36
C VAL A 227 20.80 4.10 7.33
N SER A 228 20.20 4.72 6.32
CA SER A 228 19.57 4.05 5.18
C SER A 228 20.19 4.52 3.88
N SER A 229 20.33 3.64 2.88
CA SER A 229 20.81 4.03 1.55
C SER A 229 19.65 4.36 0.62
N ALA A 230 19.84 5.34 -0.24
CA ALA A 230 18.92 5.70 -1.31
C ALA A 230 19.70 6.05 -2.59
N LEU A 231 19.16 5.66 -3.74
CA LEU A 231 19.69 6.07 -5.04
C LEU A 231 18.98 7.36 -5.47
N VAL A 232 19.75 8.37 -5.85
CA VAL A 232 19.25 9.61 -6.45
C VAL A 232 19.96 9.75 -7.81
N GLY A 233 19.23 9.49 -8.88
CA GLY A 233 19.85 9.21 -10.17
C GLY A 233 20.73 7.95 -10.07
N ASN A 234 22.00 8.06 -10.52
CA ASN A 234 22.98 6.96 -10.44
C ASN A 234 23.91 7.07 -9.21
N VAL A 235 23.62 7.99 -8.27
CA VAL A 235 24.46 8.21 -7.09
C VAL A 235 23.79 7.63 -5.87
N LYS A 236 24.54 6.81 -5.11
CA LYS A 236 24.10 6.24 -3.83
C LYS A 236 24.37 7.23 -2.70
N PHE A 237 23.32 7.57 -1.94
CA PHE A 237 23.40 8.39 -0.74
C PHE A 237 23.06 7.60 0.51
N TYR A 238 23.67 7.98 1.63
CA TYR A 238 23.43 7.44 2.95
C TYR A 238 22.74 8.52 3.79
N ARG A 239 21.47 8.25 4.19
CA ARG A 239 20.62 9.18 4.92
C ARG A 239 20.60 8.82 6.40
N VAL A 240 20.84 9.79 7.25
CA VAL A 240 20.76 9.64 8.71
C VAL A 240 19.39 10.11 9.17
N ARG A 241 18.65 9.22 9.86
CA ARG A 241 17.30 9.47 10.33
C ARG A 241 17.12 9.07 11.78
N ILE A 242 16.44 9.90 12.55
CA ILE A 242 16.08 9.67 13.95
C ILE A 242 14.58 9.44 14.02
N GLY A 243 14.14 8.43 14.75
CA GLY A 243 12.76 7.96 14.82
C GLY A 243 12.65 6.45 14.61
N PRO A 244 11.45 5.87 14.38
CA PRO A 244 10.18 6.59 14.12
C PRO A 244 9.60 7.29 15.35
N PHE A 245 8.84 8.36 15.09
CA PHE A 245 7.98 9.04 16.06
C PHE A 245 6.52 8.85 15.62
N SER A 246 5.63 8.60 16.55
CA SER A 246 4.21 8.38 16.27
C SER A 246 3.46 9.69 16.01
N HIS A 247 3.96 10.82 16.53
CA HIS A 247 3.36 12.14 16.41
C HIS A 247 4.37 13.15 15.87
N GLU A 248 3.87 14.09 15.08
CA GLU A 248 4.70 15.13 14.46
C GLU A 248 5.35 16.02 15.52
N GLU A 249 4.65 16.28 16.62
CA GLU A 249 5.14 17.09 17.75
C GLU A 249 6.40 16.52 18.38
N GLU A 250 6.49 15.19 18.51
CA GLU A 250 7.70 14.51 19.02
C GLU A 250 8.89 14.70 18.07
N ALA A 251 8.62 14.60 16.76
CA ALA A 251 9.63 14.85 15.74
C ALA A 251 10.09 16.32 15.75
N VAL A 252 9.18 17.28 15.95
CA VAL A 252 9.50 18.72 16.08
C VAL A 252 10.39 18.98 17.28
N VAL A 253 10.07 18.40 18.44
CA VAL A 253 10.90 18.54 19.66
C VAL A 253 12.31 17.99 19.40
N THR A 254 12.40 16.83 18.77
CA THR A 254 13.69 16.19 18.45
C THR A 254 14.46 16.99 17.39
N LEU A 255 13.78 17.53 16.37
CA LEU A 255 14.37 18.40 15.35
C LEU A 255 15.03 19.62 16.00
N ASN A 256 14.35 20.27 16.93
CA ASN A 256 14.89 21.45 17.62
C ASN A 256 16.13 21.09 18.45
N LYS A 257 16.13 19.95 19.15
CA LYS A 257 17.32 19.47 19.87
C LYS A 257 18.50 19.21 18.93
N ILE A 258 18.27 18.61 17.78
CA ILE A 258 19.28 18.30 16.78
C ILE A 258 19.83 19.57 16.14
N ARG A 259 18.98 20.57 15.86
CA ARG A 259 19.42 21.87 15.36
C ARG A 259 20.26 22.64 16.39
N ASN A 260 19.86 22.61 17.65
CA ASN A 260 20.63 23.22 18.76
C ASN A 260 21.96 22.47 18.96
N TYR A 261 22.08 21.21 18.59
CA TYR A 261 23.34 20.46 18.61
C TYR A 261 24.27 20.83 17.44
N GLY A 262 23.79 21.64 16.46
CA GLY A 262 24.58 22.13 15.33
C GLY A 262 24.27 21.51 13.98
N VAL A 263 23.17 20.73 13.86
CA VAL A 263 22.73 20.14 12.59
C VAL A 263 21.56 20.95 12.05
N TYR A 264 21.84 22.10 11.45
CA TYR A 264 20.84 23.09 11.03
C TYR A 264 19.98 22.65 9.85
N ASP A 265 20.52 21.82 8.94
CA ASP A 265 19.81 21.33 7.76
C ASP A 265 18.86 20.16 8.03
N ALA A 266 18.74 19.76 9.31
CA ALA A 266 17.81 18.72 9.70
C ALA A 266 16.35 19.12 9.42
N LYS A 267 15.57 18.16 8.93
CA LYS A 267 14.15 18.35 8.57
C LYS A 267 13.30 17.15 8.94
N ILE A 268 12.01 17.38 9.18
CA ILE A 268 11.04 16.30 9.37
C ILE A 268 10.71 15.68 8.01
N ILE A 269 10.65 14.36 7.98
CA ILE A 269 10.11 13.58 6.88
C ILE A 269 9.02 12.67 7.42
N LYS A 270 8.02 12.43 6.59
CA LYS A 270 6.85 11.60 6.87
C LYS A 270 6.89 10.37 5.97
N GLU A 271 6.81 9.17 6.56
CA GLU A 271 6.79 7.88 5.85
C GLU A 271 5.61 7.02 6.25
#